data_2bf6229af5b16a9a0425ce447fce49cd
#
_entry.id   2bf6229af5b16a9a0425ce447fce49cd
#
_cell.length_a   1.000
_cell.length_b   1.000
_cell.length_c   1.000
_cell.angle_alpha   90.00
_cell.angle_beta   90.00
_cell.angle_gamma   90.00
#
_symmetry.space_group_name_H-M   'P 1'
#
loop_
_entity.id
_entity.type
_entity.pdbx_description
1 polymer ?
#
loop_
_entity_poly.entity_id
_entity_poly.type
_entity_poly.pdbx_seq_one_letter_code
_entity_poly.pdbx_strand_id
1 'polypeptide(L)'
;MHATYYAKAVGFGAPFEAKVAAELAQFCRHFEAGRDGLWLAEDAGVIHGSVAIDGSHYQASGAHLRWFITSDAMRGKGLGAQLLGAAMAFCQARGYRKAYLWIFDELHAARHLYEKFGFKLARMQRGSQWGKEVNEQLFTFGDASTATDPPMGRGNRRATGADS
;
A
#
# COMPACT_ATOMS: atom_id res chain seq x y z
N MET A 1 -3.89 4.45 -13.39
CA MET A 1 -2.50 4.82 -13.03
C MET A 1 -1.75 3.67 -12.37
N HIS A 2 -2.19 3.12 -11.25
CA HIS A 2 -1.51 1.98 -10.62
C HIS A 2 -1.32 0.80 -11.54
N ALA A 3 -2.38 0.33 -12.15
CA ALA A 3 -2.37 -0.81 -13.05
C ALA A 3 -1.39 -0.64 -14.22
N THR A 4 -1.46 0.50 -14.89
CA THR A 4 -0.60 0.79 -16.05
C THR A 4 0.87 0.92 -15.68
N TYR A 5 1.16 1.51 -14.51
CA TYR A 5 2.53 1.68 -14.04
C TYR A 5 3.19 0.34 -13.72
N TYR A 6 2.52 -0.49 -12.93
CA TYR A 6 3.08 -1.78 -12.52
C TYR A 6 3.10 -2.82 -13.64
N ALA A 7 2.18 -2.75 -14.59
CA ALA A 7 2.24 -3.58 -15.79
C ALA A 7 3.48 -3.27 -16.63
N LYS A 8 3.87 -2.01 -16.72
CA LYS A 8 5.10 -1.60 -17.46
C LYS A 8 6.38 -1.82 -16.66
N ALA A 9 6.37 -1.53 -15.35
CA ALA A 9 7.58 -1.54 -14.54
C ALA A 9 8.00 -2.95 -14.11
N VAL A 10 7.06 -3.86 -13.88
CA VAL A 10 7.34 -5.16 -13.23
C VAL A 10 6.68 -6.34 -13.93
N GLY A 11 5.94 -6.11 -15.02
CA GLY A 11 5.28 -7.17 -15.80
C GLY A 11 4.12 -7.83 -15.05
N PHE A 12 3.47 -7.14 -14.12
CA PHE A 12 2.22 -7.57 -13.51
C PHE A 12 1.09 -7.43 -14.52
N GLY A 13 0.33 -8.51 -14.74
CA GLY A 13 -0.74 -8.56 -15.73
C GLY A 13 -2.12 -8.26 -15.18
N ALA A 14 -3.13 -8.58 -15.96
CA ALA A 14 -4.56 -8.38 -15.63
C ALA A 14 -5.00 -8.85 -14.23
N PRO A 15 -4.48 -9.97 -13.65
CA PRO A 15 -4.83 -10.37 -12.29
C PRO A 15 -4.45 -9.35 -11.22
N PHE A 16 -3.31 -8.68 -11.38
CA PHE A 16 -2.89 -7.61 -10.47
C PHE A 16 -3.79 -6.39 -10.57
N GLU A 17 -4.14 -5.98 -11.79
CA GLU A 17 -5.06 -4.86 -12.03
C GLU A 17 -6.42 -5.12 -11.40
N ALA A 18 -6.97 -6.30 -11.60
CA ALA A 18 -8.25 -6.71 -11.02
C ALA A 18 -8.21 -6.71 -9.48
N LYS A 19 -7.12 -7.19 -8.89
CA LYS A 19 -6.94 -7.18 -7.43
C LYS A 19 -6.90 -5.75 -6.89
N VAL A 20 -6.09 -4.87 -7.47
CA VAL A 20 -5.98 -3.46 -7.04
C VAL A 20 -7.33 -2.77 -7.17
N ALA A 21 -8.04 -2.96 -8.28
CA ALA A 21 -9.35 -2.38 -8.50
C ALA A 21 -10.39 -2.86 -7.47
N ALA A 22 -10.41 -4.16 -7.17
CA ALA A 22 -11.32 -4.74 -6.18
C ALA A 22 -11.04 -4.21 -4.76
N GLU A 23 -9.79 -4.17 -4.36
CA GLU A 23 -9.37 -3.68 -3.03
C GLU A 23 -9.65 -2.18 -2.88
N LEU A 24 -9.39 -1.38 -3.92
CA LEU A 24 -9.69 0.05 -3.91
C LEU A 24 -11.20 0.32 -3.85
N ALA A 25 -11.99 -0.43 -4.60
CA ALA A 25 -13.46 -0.33 -4.56
C ALA A 25 -13.99 -0.71 -3.17
N GLN A 26 -13.43 -1.73 -2.53
CA GLN A 26 -13.78 -2.11 -1.17
C GLN A 26 -13.42 -1.01 -0.17
N PHE A 27 -12.22 -0.45 -0.26
CA PHE A 27 -11.79 0.66 0.57
C PHE A 27 -12.73 1.86 0.43
N CYS A 28 -13.07 2.26 -0.80
CA CYS A 28 -13.97 3.38 -1.03
C CYS A 28 -15.38 3.14 -0.47
N ARG A 29 -15.89 1.92 -0.55
CA ARG A 29 -17.21 1.56 0.03
C ARG A 29 -17.25 1.65 1.55
N HIS A 30 -16.13 1.36 2.22
CA HIS A 30 -16.03 1.33 3.69
C HIS A 30 -15.23 2.52 4.25
N PHE A 31 -14.99 3.53 3.42
CA PHE A 31 -14.24 4.71 3.80
C PHE A 31 -14.96 5.47 4.91
N GLU A 32 -14.26 5.73 6.00
CA GLU A 32 -14.72 6.54 7.11
C GLU A 32 -13.81 7.75 7.29
N ALA A 33 -14.36 8.94 7.05
CA ALA A 33 -13.65 10.18 7.29
C ALA A 33 -13.23 10.27 8.76
N GLY A 34 -11.95 10.55 9.00
CA GLY A 34 -11.39 10.58 10.34
C GLY A 34 -10.68 9.30 10.77
N ARG A 35 -11.00 8.16 10.19
CA ARG A 35 -10.26 6.90 10.31
C ARG A 35 -9.33 6.67 9.13
N ASP A 36 -9.82 6.95 7.94
CA ASP A 36 -9.14 6.70 6.67
C ASP A 36 -8.78 8.00 5.97
N GLY A 37 -7.78 7.96 5.11
CA GLY A 37 -7.35 9.07 4.27
C GLY A 37 -7.01 8.62 2.85
N LEU A 38 -7.31 9.47 1.88
CA LEU A 38 -6.94 9.28 0.47
C LEU A 38 -6.50 10.64 -0.09
N TRP A 39 -5.30 10.70 -0.62
CA TRP A 39 -4.75 11.90 -1.26
C TRP A 39 -4.45 11.62 -2.71
N LEU A 40 -4.85 12.53 -3.56
CA LEU A 40 -4.57 12.54 -4.99
C LEU A 40 -3.84 13.82 -5.33
N ALA A 41 -2.76 13.71 -6.10
CA ALA A 41 -2.08 14.85 -6.69
C ALA A 41 -2.55 15.00 -8.13
N GLU A 42 -3.16 16.12 -8.44
CA GLU A 42 -3.70 16.44 -9.76
C GLU A 42 -3.07 17.70 -10.32
N ASP A 43 -2.82 17.72 -11.61
CA ASP A 43 -2.46 18.90 -12.38
C ASP A 43 -3.17 18.87 -13.73
N ALA A 44 -3.89 19.95 -14.06
CA ALA A 44 -4.64 20.11 -15.32
C ALA A 44 -5.57 18.92 -15.65
N GLY A 45 -6.27 18.38 -14.66
CA GLY A 45 -7.18 17.22 -14.82
C GLY A 45 -6.49 15.87 -14.92
N VAL A 46 -5.16 15.81 -14.74
CA VAL A 46 -4.37 14.57 -14.77
C VAL A 46 -3.90 14.21 -13.37
N ILE A 47 -4.20 12.99 -12.94
CA ILE A 47 -3.72 12.48 -11.66
C ILE A 47 -2.26 12.04 -11.80
N HIS A 48 -1.38 12.66 -11.05
CA HIS A 48 0.05 12.41 -11.03
C HIS A 48 0.54 11.61 -9.83
N GLY A 49 -0.28 11.42 -8.82
CA GLY A 49 0.10 10.63 -7.66
C GLY A 49 -1.07 10.32 -6.76
N SER A 50 -0.90 9.30 -5.93
CA SER A 50 -1.86 8.92 -4.90
C SER A 50 -1.16 8.29 -3.70
N VAL A 51 -1.83 8.34 -2.55
CA VAL A 51 -1.53 7.56 -1.35
C VAL A 51 -2.80 7.43 -0.51
N ALA A 52 -2.97 6.31 0.16
CA ALA A 52 -4.05 6.11 1.11
C ALA A 52 -3.55 5.64 2.47
N ILE A 53 -4.28 5.97 3.51
CA ILE A 53 -4.19 5.39 4.85
C ILE A 53 -5.50 4.67 5.14
N ASP A 54 -5.40 3.38 5.38
CA ASP A 54 -6.50 2.52 5.81
C ASP A 54 -6.33 2.24 7.31
N GLY A 55 -7.19 2.83 8.12
CA GLY A 55 -7.19 2.69 9.59
C GLY A 55 -8.12 1.58 10.10
N SER A 56 -8.80 0.85 9.22
CA SER A 56 -9.84 -0.12 9.61
C SER A 56 -9.35 -1.21 10.56
N HIS A 57 -8.08 -1.57 10.50
CA HIS A 57 -7.45 -2.59 11.36
C HIS A 57 -6.36 -2.00 12.27
N TYR A 58 -6.43 -0.70 12.56
CA TYR A 58 -5.38 0.01 13.31
C TYR A 58 -5.03 -0.64 14.64
N GLN A 59 -6.02 -1.05 15.42
CA GLN A 59 -5.79 -1.63 16.75
C GLN A 59 -4.95 -2.92 16.69
N ALA A 60 -5.22 -3.76 15.70
CA ALA A 60 -4.51 -5.03 15.53
C ALA A 60 -3.14 -4.85 14.86
N SER A 61 -3.07 -4.09 13.78
CA SER A 61 -1.92 -4.10 12.87
C SER A 61 -1.22 -2.75 12.69
N GLY A 62 -1.88 -1.64 13.05
CA GLY A 62 -1.44 -0.29 12.70
C GLY A 62 -2.16 0.26 11.48
N ALA A 63 -1.87 1.51 11.14
CA ALA A 63 -2.40 2.15 9.95
C ALA A 63 -1.73 1.58 8.70
N HIS A 64 -2.52 1.12 7.73
CA HIS A 64 -2.01 0.54 6.49
C HIS A 64 -1.85 1.62 5.43
N LEU A 65 -0.61 1.94 5.07
CA LEU A 65 -0.29 2.83 3.96
C LEU A 65 -0.39 2.04 2.66
N ARG A 66 -1.23 2.50 1.73
CA ARG A 66 -1.59 1.79 0.51
C ARG A 66 -1.57 2.71 -0.71
N TRP A 67 -1.45 2.09 -1.88
CA TRP A 67 -1.56 2.75 -3.19
C TRP A 67 -0.73 4.03 -3.33
N PHE A 68 0.48 4.00 -2.75
CA PHE A 68 1.46 5.05 -2.95
C PHE A 68 2.10 4.91 -4.33
N ILE A 69 1.88 5.90 -5.17
CA ILE A 69 2.43 5.95 -6.52
C ILE A 69 2.59 7.38 -6.99
N THR A 70 3.59 7.63 -7.81
CA THR A 70 3.79 8.89 -8.53
C THR A 70 4.06 8.61 -10.00
N SER A 71 3.61 9.48 -10.89
CA SER A 71 3.89 9.37 -12.32
C SER A 71 5.36 9.71 -12.62
N ASP A 72 5.90 9.11 -13.69
CA ASP A 72 7.26 9.41 -14.15
C ASP A 72 7.45 10.89 -14.50
N ALA A 73 6.41 11.55 -15.00
CA ALA A 73 6.43 12.99 -15.32
C ALA A 73 6.73 13.88 -14.10
N MET A 74 6.45 13.39 -12.89
CA MET A 74 6.69 14.10 -11.63
C MET A 74 7.92 13.58 -10.88
N ARG A 75 8.69 12.71 -11.48
CA ARG A 75 9.92 12.18 -10.88
C ARG A 75 10.91 13.29 -10.59
N GLY A 76 11.53 13.28 -9.40
CA GLY A 76 12.49 14.29 -8.97
C GLY A 76 11.89 15.63 -8.57
N LYS A 77 10.56 15.83 -8.64
CA LYS A 77 9.88 17.08 -8.28
C LYS A 77 9.35 17.10 -6.84
N GLY A 78 9.67 16.09 -6.04
CA GLY A 78 9.28 16.04 -4.62
C GLY A 78 7.84 15.60 -4.35
N LEU A 79 7.06 15.22 -5.37
CA LEU A 79 5.67 14.84 -5.21
C LEU A 79 5.48 13.64 -4.27
N GLY A 80 6.35 12.64 -4.36
CA GLY A 80 6.30 11.49 -3.46
C GLY A 80 6.47 11.88 -1.99
N ALA A 81 7.41 12.78 -1.69
CA ALA A 81 7.63 13.30 -0.34
C ALA A 81 6.43 14.12 0.16
N GLN A 82 5.79 14.90 -0.70
CA GLN A 82 4.58 15.66 -0.36
C GLN A 82 3.41 14.73 -0.01
N LEU A 83 3.15 13.72 -0.84
CA LEU A 83 2.08 12.74 -0.61
C LEU A 83 2.32 11.94 0.67
N LEU A 84 3.52 11.41 0.84
CA LEU A 84 3.85 10.64 2.04
C LEU A 84 3.83 11.51 3.30
N GLY A 85 4.29 12.76 3.20
CA GLY A 85 4.20 13.75 4.28
C GLY A 85 2.76 14.03 4.71
N ALA A 86 1.84 14.18 3.76
CA ALA A 86 0.41 14.37 4.06
C ALA A 86 -0.19 13.14 4.76
N ALA A 87 0.12 11.94 4.28
CA ALA A 87 -0.34 10.69 4.90
C ALA A 87 0.18 10.53 6.33
N MET A 88 1.47 10.81 6.57
CA MET A 88 2.06 10.70 7.91
C MET A 88 1.57 11.80 8.86
N ALA A 89 1.32 13.02 8.37
CA ALA A 89 0.69 14.09 9.17
C ALA A 89 -0.72 13.70 9.59
N PHE A 90 -1.49 13.05 8.71
CA PHE A 90 -2.80 12.50 9.06
C PHE A 90 -2.68 11.42 10.15
N CYS A 91 -1.75 10.48 10.03
CA CYS A 91 -1.50 9.48 11.07
C CYS A 91 -1.22 10.14 12.42
N GLN A 92 -0.36 11.16 12.44
CA GLN A 92 -0.04 11.91 13.65
C GLN A 92 -1.27 12.59 14.25
N ALA A 93 -2.06 13.29 13.44
CA ALA A 93 -3.27 13.97 13.87
C ALA A 93 -4.35 13.02 14.42
N ARG A 94 -4.37 11.76 13.94
CA ARG A 94 -5.28 10.71 14.43
C ARG A 94 -4.73 9.94 15.62
N GLY A 95 -3.50 10.21 16.07
CA GLY A 95 -2.84 9.45 17.12
C GLY A 95 -2.42 8.04 16.69
N TYR A 96 -2.28 7.81 15.39
CA TYR A 96 -1.75 6.55 14.84
C TYR A 96 -0.25 6.51 15.06
N ARG A 97 0.19 5.76 16.08
CA ARG A 97 1.59 5.64 16.47
C ARG A 97 2.35 4.56 15.70
N LYS A 98 1.62 3.67 15.03
CA LYS A 98 2.18 2.59 14.23
C LYS A 98 1.53 2.56 12.85
N ALA A 99 2.35 2.35 11.84
CA ALA A 99 1.92 2.20 10.47
C ALA A 99 2.74 1.11 9.78
N TYR A 100 2.20 0.53 8.74
CA TYR A 100 2.89 -0.46 7.94
C TYR A 100 2.54 -0.35 6.47
N LEU A 101 3.40 -0.92 5.64
CA LEU A 101 3.19 -1.04 4.20
C LEU A 101 3.90 -2.28 3.66
N TRP A 102 3.42 -2.77 2.54
CA TRP A 102 4.05 -3.83 1.79
C TRP A 102 4.55 -3.32 0.44
N ILE A 103 5.77 -3.66 0.09
CA ILE A 103 6.35 -3.44 -1.23
C ILE A 103 7.04 -4.71 -1.72
N PHE A 104 7.49 -4.72 -2.96
CA PHE A 104 8.43 -5.73 -3.48
C PHE A 104 9.80 -5.10 -3.72
N ASP A 105 10.84 -5.90 -3.72
CA ASP A 105 12.24 -5.49 -3.63
C ASP A 105 12.76 -4.64 -4.82
N GLU A 106 12.07 -4.63 -5.95
CA GLU A 106 12.45 -3.82 -7.13
C GLU A 106 12.11 -2.32 -7.00
N LEU A 107 11.37 -1.92 -5.97
CA LEU A 107 10.92 -0.52 -5.78
C LEU A 107 11.92 0.32 -4.94
N HIS A 108 13.17 0.42 -5.40
CA HIS A 108 14.25 1.07 -4.63
C HIS A 108 13.99 2.54 -4.30
N ALA A 109 13.42 3.32 -5.22
CA ALA A 109 13.12 4.74 -4.99
C ALA A 109 12.04 4.93 -3.91
N ALA A 110 11.00 4.11 -3.95
CA ALA A 110 9.95 4.12 -2.94
C ALA A 110 10.49 3.68 -1.57
N ARG A 111 11.31 2.63 -1.54
CA ARG A 111 11.97 2.16 -0.33
C ARG A 111 12.79 3.27 0.34
N HIS A 112 13.64 3.94 -0.42
CA HIS A 112 14.47 5.04 0.09
C HIS A 112 13.61 6.15 0.72
N LEU A 113 12.49 6.48 0.09
CA LEU A 113 11.58 7.48 0.61
C LEU A 113 10.90 7.03 1.92
N TYR A 114 10.46 5.77 2.01
CA TYR A 114 9.88 5.21 3.25
C TYR A 114 10.89 5.24 4.39
N GLU A 115 12.12 4.83 4.14
CA GLU A 115 13.20 4.85 5.14
C GLU A 115 13.47 6.28 5.64
N LYS A 116 13.45 7.26 4.73
CA LYS A 116 13.60 8.68 5.08
C LYS A 116 12.47 9.19 5.99
N PHE A 117 11.27 8.65 5.86
CA PHE A 117 10.13 8.97 6.74
C PHE A 117 10.09 8.14 8.02
N GLY A 118 11.09 7.32 8.29
CA GLY A 118 11.22 6.56 9.53
C GLY A 118 10.65 5.15 9.50
N PHE A 119 10.21 4.66 8.34
CA PHE A 119 9.86 3.26 8.17
C PHE A 119 11.11 2.39 8.18
N LYS A 120 11.00 1.20 8.75
CA LYS A 120 12.08 0.21 8.83
C LYS A 120 11.63 -1.11 8.25
N LEU A 121 12.52 -1.80 7.56
CA LEU A 121 12.28 -3.15 7.08
C LEU A 121 12.10 -4.08 8.28
N ALA A 122 10.93 -4.69 8.39
CA ALA A 122 10.56 -5.61 9.46
C ALA A 122 10.60 -7.08 9.03
N ARG A 123 10.23 -7.37 7.78
CA ARG A 123 10.17 -8.74 7.24
C ARG A 123 10.45 -8.77 5.75
N MET A 124 11.08 -9.84 5.29
CA MET A 124 11.17 -10.23 3.89
C MET A 124 10.61 -11.63 3.72
N GLN A 125 9.84 -11.86 2.69
CA GLN A 125 9.29 -13.17 2.36
C GLN A 125 9.09 -13.32 0.86
N ARG A 126 9.12 -14.55 0.36
CA ARG A 126 8.65 -14.82 -1.01
C ARG A 126 7.14 -14.96 -0.97
N GLY A 127 6.46 -14.27 -1.86
CA GLY A 127 5.02 -14.28 -1.94
C GLY A 127 4.52 -13.99 -3.35
N SER A 128 3.25 -14.29 -3.57
CA SER A 128 2.58 -14.10 -4.86
C SER A 128 1.31 -13.27 -4.75
N GLN A 129 1.21 -12.43 -3.71
CA GLN A 129 0.00 -11.65 -3.46
C GLN A 129 -0.36 -10.70 -4.61
N TRP A 130 0.60 -10.39 -5.48
CA TRP A 130 0.40 -9.54 -6.66
C TRP A 130 0.33 -10.33 -7.98
N GLY A 131 0.06 -11.66 -7.91
CA GLY A 131 -0.12 -12.49 -9.10
C GLY A 131 1.17 -13.02 -9.75
N LYS A 132 2.32 -12.63 -9.22
CA LYS A 132 3.67 -13.13 -9.57
C LYS A 132 4.45 -13.36 -8.30
N GLU A 133 5.29 -14.39 -8.28
CA GLU A 133 6.19 -14.61 -7.15
C GLU A 133 7.29 -13.54 -7.13
N VAL A 134 7.33 -12.76 -6.04
CA VAL A 134 8.32 -11.71 -5.79
C VAL A 134 8.81 -11.77 -4.36
N ASN A 135 9.92 -11.11 -4.08
CA ASN A 135 10.34 -10.87 -2.70
C ASN A 135 9.52 -9.70 -2.14
N GLU A 136 8.63 -10.02 -1.21
CA GLU A 136 7.78 -9.07 -0.53
C GLU A 136 8.51 -8.52 0.69
N GLN A 137 8.40 -7.21 0.92
CA GLN A 137 9.01 -6.53 2.04
C GLN A 137 7.95 -5.79 2.84
N LEU A 138 7.87 -6.12 4.13
CA LEU A 138 7.07 -5.40 5.11
C LEU A 138 7.93 -4.30 5.74
N PHE A 139 7.47 -3.07 5.62
CA PHE A 139 8.03 -1.93 6.33
C PHE A 139 7.08 -1.47 7.43
N THR A 140 7.63 -1.11 8.56
CA THR A 140 6.88 -0.63 9.73
C THR A 140 7.41 0.69 10.24
N PHE A 141 6.51 1.50 10.79
CA PHE A 141 6.79 2.76 11.46
C PHE A 141 6.27 2.69 12.89
N GLY A 142 7.04 3.21 13.84
CA GLY A 142 6.68 3.18 15.27
C GLY A 142 6.91 1.80 15.91
N ASP A 143 6.34 1.60 17.11
CA ASP A 143 6.51 0.35 17.87
C ASP A 143 5.66 -0.79 17.30
N ALA A 144 5.94 -1.19 16.10
CA ALA A 144 5.31 -2.32 15.42
C ALA A 144 5.89 -3.68 15.84
N SER A 145 6.57 -3.74 16.98
CA SER A 145 7.23 -4.94 17.52
C SER A 145 6.28 -6.10 17.86
N THR A 146 4.95 -5.89 17.80
CA THR A 146 3.95 -6.91 18.09
C THR A 146 2.86 -7.01 17.00
N ALA A 147 3.16 -6.67 15.77
CA ALA A 147 2.19 -6.84 14.70
C ALA A 147 1.93 -8.33 14.50
N THR A 148 0.80 -8.79 15.00
CA THR A 148 0.13 -10.00 14.49
C THR A 148 0.03 -9.84 12.97
N ASP A 149 0.30 -10.89 12.21
CA ASP A 149 0.25 -10.85 10.75
C ASP A 149 -0.96 -10.04 10.27
N PRO A 150 -0.74 -9.00 9.46
CA PRO A 150 -1.86 -8.30 8.85
C PRO A 150 -2.70 -9.34 8.10
N PRO A 151 -4.04 -9.20 8.09
CA PRO A 151 -4.89 -10.16 7.41
C PRO A 151 -4.47 -10.22 5.94
N MET A 152 -3.78 -11.30 5.61
CA MET A 152 -3.53 -11.68 4.23
C MET A 152 -4.89 -11.77 3.56
N GLY A 153 -5.09 -11.05 2.47
CA GLY A 153 -6.32 -11.14 1.69
C GLY A 153 -6.63 -12.62 1.50
N ARG A 154 -7.76 -13.07 2.06
CA ARG A 154 -8.17 -14.47 2.02
C ARG A 154 -8.24 -14.93 0.56
N GLY A 155 -7.20 -15.58 0.10
CA GLY A 155 -7.27 -16.40 -1.09
C GLY A 155 -8.41 -17.40 -0.89
N ASN A 156 -9.38 -17.35 -1.78
CA ASN A 156 -10.53 -18.23 -1.82
C ASN A 156 -10.04 -19.69 -1.84
N ARG A 157 -10.03 -20.35 -0.68
CA ARG A 157 -9.88 -21.81 -0.64
C ARG A 157 -11.17 -22.37 -1.24
N ARG A 158 -11.11 -22.79 -2.48
CA ARG A 158 -12.12 -23.68 -3.04
C ARG A 158 -12.18 -24.92 -2.16
N ALA A 159 -13.30 -25.11 -1.51
CA ALA A 159 -13.67 -26.39 -0.94
C ALA A 159 -13.79 -27.40 -2.10
N THR A 160 -12.83 -28.31 -2.23
CA THR A 160 -13.02 -29.52 -3.01
C THR A 160 -13.91 -30.43 -2.18
N GLY A 161 -15.23 -30.40 -2.47
CA GLY A 161 -16.13 -31.41 -2.01
C GLY A 161 -15.74 -32.74 -2.64
N ALA A 162 -15.29 -33.66 -1.81
CA ALA A 162 -15.25 -35.06 -2.17
C ALA A 162 -16.67 -35.56 -2.08
N ASP A 163 -17.19 -36.01 -3.20
CA ASP A 163 -18.42 -36.82 -3.24
C ASP A 163 -18.04 -38.27 -3.35
N SER A 164 -18.64 -39.07 -2.46
CA SER A 164 -18.59 -40.55 -2.45
C SER A 164 -19.92 -41.07 -2.96
#